data_ebc8ddc04626ee480fe1ec48bb31e49a
#
_entry.id   ebc8ddc04626ee480fe1ec48bb31e49a
#
_cell.length_a   1.000
_cell.length_b   1.000
_cell.length_c   1.000
_cell.angle_alpha   90.00
_cell.angle_beta   90.00
_cell.angle_gamma   90.00
#
_symmetry.space_group_name_H-M   'P 1'
#
loop_
_entity.id
_entity.type
_entity.pdbx_description
1 polymer ?
#
loop_
_entity_poly.entity_id
_entity_poly.type
_entity_poly.pdbx_seq_one_letter_code
_entity_poly.pdbx_strand_id
1 'polypeptide(L)'
;MVLPLFAVLTLNAGAGELGALRAVGQAPILLLSLLAGAWVDRWRTRTLMVLTDAGRALALGAAAVAGLLGWLGLPALLVVAFVVGALSVVFDVAYQASLVRLVQRDQLVRGNSALEGSRSAAQIGGPALGGALVSVLSAPIAAASSAAFFALSFLSIRRIGRRETIPEPERSERPARVWRRIHEGLRFVVGDTSLWTVCLASAAFQFFFAAVMTVYLLFLPRDLQLSGTAVGLALAATGPGALLGSLLAARLPSRFGYGTVLVSAAALGDGVFLFVPALHGSSAVTVLALLMVNFVFGTFSQLVNVTVMAVRQTVTPDGMQGRVAATINFVGMGMTPFGSLLGGVLAEAWGTRTSLLVAAAGMLLSPALMALSPLARLGRTLPAPPDTPVPSA
;
A
#
# COMPACT_ATOMS: atom_id res chain seq x y z
N MET A 1 0.91 -6.56 -9.11
CA MET A 1 -0.28 -6.70 -9.97
C MET A 1 -0.18 -7.85 -10.96
N VAL A 2 0.98 -8.05 -11.60
CA VAL A 2 1.17 -9.11 -12.61
C VAL A 2 0.96 -10.51 -12.05
N LEU A 3 1.51 -10.86 -10.87
CA LEU A 3 1.38 -12.21 -10.28
C LEU A 3 -0.08 -12.63 -9.99
N PRO A 4 -0.95 -11.80 -9.38
CA PRO A 4 -2.37 -12.10 -9.25
C PRO A 4 -3.08 -12.33 -10.59
N LEU A 5 -2.85 -11.47 -11.58
CA LEU A 5 -3.43 -11.64 -12.91
C LEU A 5 -2.88 -12.88 -13.63
N PHE A 6 -1.61 -13.21 -13.43
CA PHE A 6 -1.02 -14.46 -13.92
C PHE A 6 -1.74 -15.68 -13.34
N ALA A 7 -1.96 -15.68 -12.01
CA ALA A 7 -2.67 -16.77 -11.34
C ALA A 7 -4.10 -16.94 -11.88
N VAL A 8 -4.84 -15.84 -12.04
CA VAL A 8 -6.24 -15.88 -12.48
C VAL A 8 -6.38 -16.23 -13.96
N LEU A 9 -5.57 -15.62 -14.85
CA LEU A 9 -5.73 -15.71 -16.29
C LEU A 9 -4.99 -16.90 -16.92
N THR A 10 -3.87 -17.34 -16.32
CA THR A 10 -3.05 -18.43 -16.91
C THR A 10 -3.20 -19.73 -16.15
N LEU A 11 -3.21 -19.69 -14.81
CA LEU A 11 -3.34 -20.89 -13.99
C LEU A 11 -4.79 -21.22 -13.60
N ASN A 12 -5.77 -20.38 -13.98
CA ASN A 12 -7.17 -20.49 -13.56
C ASN A 12 -7.34 -20.64 -12.04
N ALA A 13 -6.46 -20.00 -11.26
CA ALA A 13 -6.41 -20.10 -9.81
C ALA A 13 -7.76 -19.75 -9.18
N GLY A 14 -8.23 -20.57 -8.24
CA GLY A 14 -9.43 -20.34 -7.46
C GLY A 14 -9.36 -19.11 -6.58
N ALA A 15 -10.48 -18.77 -5.94
CA ALA A 15 -10.55 -17.59 -5.07
C ALA A 15 -9.66 -17.75 -3.83
N GLY A 16 -9.68 -18.93 -3.19
CA GLY A 16 -8.82 -19.25 -2.05
C GLY A 16 -7.34 -19.22 -2.43
N GLU A 17 -6.98 -19.74 -3.60
CA GLU A 17 -5.61 -19.73 -4.12
C GLU A 17 -5.11 -18.31 -4.38
N LEU A 18 -5.96 -17.43 -4.93
CA LEU A 18 -5.64 -16.01 -5.12
C LEU A 18 -5.48 -15.29 -3.79
N GLY A 19 -6.36 -15.58 -2.82
CA GLY A 19 -6.26 -15.06 -1.47
C GLY A 19 -4.95 -15.45 -0.80
N ALA A 20 -4.57 -16.74 -0.90
CA ALA A 20 -3.30 -17.26 -0.39
C ALA A 20 -2.09 -16.61 -1.09
N LEU A 21 -2.12 -16.47 -2.42
CA LEU A 21 -1.06 -15.83 -3.19
C LEU A 21 -0.83 -14.39 -2.74
N ARG A 22 -1.90 -13.62 -2.56
CA ARG A 22 -1.81 -12.23 -2.09
C ARG A 22 -1.32 -12.16 -0.66
N ALA A 23 -1.85 -13.02 0.21
CA ALA A 23 -1.43 -13.06 1.61
C ALA A 23 0.05 -13.41 1.76
N VAL A 24 0.52 -14.43 1.04
CA VAL A 24 1.93 -14.85 1.04
C VAL A 24 2.84 -13.74 0.49
N GLY A 25 2.42 -13.04 -0.57
CA GLY A 25 3.18 -11.90 -1.12
C GLY A 25 3.25 -10.70 -0.19
N GLN A 26 2.28 -10.52 0.72
CA GLN A 26 2.22 -9.42 1.68
C GLN A 26 2.76 -9.80 3.07
N ALA A 27 2.81 -11.08 3.42
CA ALA A 27 3.32 -11.58 4.70
C ALA A 27 4.73 -11.06 5.07
N PRO A 28 5.67 -10.87 4.12
CA PRO A 28 6.97 -10.29 4.42
C PRO A 28 6.92 -8.92 5.08
N ILE A 29 5.85 -8.14 4.89
CA ILE A 29 5.69 -6.83 5.56
C ILE A 29 5.69 -7.03 7.09
N LEU A 30 4.94 -8.01 7.59
CA LEU A 30 4.91 -8.33 9.01
C LEU A 30 6.22 -8.95 9.51
N LEU A 31 6.77 -9.87 8.72
CA LEU A 31 7.91 -10.68 9.16
C LEU A 31 9.23 -9.93 9.09
N LEU A 32 9.41 -9.08 8.07
CA LEU A 32 10.72 -8.54 7.70
C LEU A 32 10.84 -7.03 7.88
N SER A 33 9.77 -6.26 8.07
CA SER A 33 9.87 -4.79 8.12
C SER A 33 10.80 -4.29 9.23
N LEU A 34 10.78 -4.93 10.40
CA LEU A 34 11.66 -4.60 11.51
C LEU A 34 13.11 -5.03 11.25
N LEU A 35 13.30 -6.20 10.63
CA LEU A 35 14.63 -6.71 10.28
C LEU A 35 15.25 -5.89 9.13
N ALA A 36 14.42 -5.47 8.16
CA ALA A 36 14.85 -4.64 7.04
C ALA A 36 15.43 -3.31 7.52
N GLY A 37 14.83 -2.67 8.54
CA GLY A 37 15.38 -1.49 9.18
C GLY A 37 16.78 -1.72 9.74
N ALA A 38 16.97 -2.81 10.50
CA ALA A 38 18.26 -3.16 11.08
C ALA A 38 19.35 -3.51 10.02
N TRP A 39 18.95 -4.09 8.90
CA TRP A 39 19.87 -4.35 7.79
C TRP A 39 20.27 -3.07 7.05
N VAL A 40 19.30 -2.18 6.80
CA VAL A 40 19.53 -0.89 6.14
C VAL A 40 20.48 -0.01 6.96
N ASP A 41 20.42 -0.08 8.29
CA ASP A 41 21.31 0.68 9.16
C ASP A 41 22.77 0.20 9.07
N ARG A 42 22.99 -1.09 8.79
CA ARG A 42 24.33 -1.70 8.75
C ARG A 42 24.96 -1.75 7.36
N TRP A 43 24.13 -1.74 6.32
CA TRP A 43 24.60 -1.92 4.94
C TRP A 43 24.42 -0.63 4.13
N ARG A 44 25.19 -0.53 3.04
CA ARG A 44 25.00 0.56 2.07
C ARG A 44 23.63 0.44 1.42
N THR A 45 22.82 1.49 1.47
CA THR A 45 21.46 1.48 0.92
C THR A 45 21.48 1.14 -0.57
N ARG A 46 22.43 1.69 -1.31
CA ARG A 46 22.65 1.35 -2.73
C ARG A 46 22.86 -0.14 -2.96
N THR A 47 23.71 -0.80 -2.15
CA THR A 47 23.98 -2.24 -2.29
C THR A 47 22.71 -3.05 -2.05
N LEU A 48 21.94 -2.72 -1.02
CA LEU A 48 20.65 -3.38 -0.74
C LEU A 48 19.66 -3.19 -1.89
N MET A 49 19.50 -1.96 -2.40
CA MET A 49 18.61 -1.68 -3.52
C MET A 49 19.02 -2.43 -4.79
N VAL A 50 20.30 -2.49 -5.11
CA VAL A 50 20.83 -3.24 -6.26
C VAL A 50 20.58 -4.75 -6.10
N LEU A 51 20.86 -5.34 -4.93
CA LEU A 51 20.66 -6.77 -4.68
C LEU A 51 19.19 -7.15 -4.70
N THR A 52 18.31 -6.31 -4.13
CA THR A 52 16.87 -6.57 -4.11
C THR A 52 16.25 -6.45 -5.51
N ASP A 53 16.67 -5.48 -6.32
CA ASP A 53 16.22 -5.38 -7.71
C ASP A 53 16.69 -6.54 -8.58
N ALA A 54 17.96 -6.94 -8.42
CA ALA A 54 18.49 -8.14 -9.10
C ALA A 54 17.71 -9.39 -8.71
N GLY A 55 17.44 -9.58 -7.41
CA GLY A 55 16.66 -10.73 -6.92
C GLY A 55 15.22 -10.73 -7.44
N ARG A 56 14.55 -9.57 -7.48
CA ARG A 56 13.18 -9.44 -8.05
C ARG A 56 13.19 -9.71 -9.56
N ALA A 57 14.16 -9.18 -10.28
CA ALA A 57 14.32 -9.44 -11.71
C ALA A 57 14.52 -10.92 -12.01
N LEU A 58 15.40 -11.59 -11.24
CA LEU A 58 15.65 -13.02 -11.38
C LEU A 58 14.42 -13.86 -11.02
N ALA A 59 13.73 -13.57 -9.91
CA ALA A 59 12.55 -14.31 -9.48
C ALA A 59 11.41 -14.20 -10.51
N LEU A 60 11.13 -12.99 -11.00
CA LEU A 60 10.10 -12.77 -12.01
C LEU A 60 10.51 -13.29 -13.39
N GLY A 61 11.79 -13.19 -13.75
CA GLY A 61 12.33 -13.78 -14.97
C GLY A 61 12.22 -15.30 -14.97
N ALA A 62 12.58 -15.96 -13.87
CA ALA A 62 12.41 -17.40 -13.70
C ALA A 62 10.93 -17.82 -13.77
N ALA A 63 10.04 -17.06 -13.13
CA ALA A 63 8.59 -17.29 -13.23
C ALA A 63 8.08 -17.12 -14.66
N ALA A 64 8.57 -16.13 -15.40
CA ALA A 64 8.20 -15.91 -16.79
C ALA A 64 8.65 -17.07 -17.68
N VAL A 65 9.90 -17.53 -17.56
CA VAL A 65 10.44 -18.67 -18.31
C VAL A 65 9.67 -19.95 -17.96
N ALA A 66 9.48 -20.24 -16.66
CA ALA A 66 8.72 -21.41 -16.23
C ALA A 66 7.26 -21.36 -16.73
N GLY A 67 6.65 -20.16 -16.78
CA GLY A 67 5.32 -19.95 -17.33
C GLY A 67 5.24 -20.20 -18.84
N LEU A 68 6.24 -19.77 -19.61
CA LEU A 68 6.34 -20.02 -21.06
C LEU A 68 6.54 -21.51 -21.38
N LEU A 69 7.27 -22.23 -20.50
CA LEU A 69 7.51 -23.68 -20.66
C LEU A 69 6.34 -24.54 -20.10
N GLY A 70 5.32 -23.93 -19.51
CA GLY A 70 4.19 -24.64 -18.88
C GLY A 70 4.54 -25.35 -17.57
N TRP A 71 5.68 -25.03 -16.95
CA TRP A 71 6.15 -25.67 -15.71
C TRP A 71 5.76 -24.89 -14.45
N LEU A 72 5.22 -23.68 -14.60
CA LEU A 72 4.87 -22.83 -13.48
C LEU A 72 3.54 -23.29 -12.85
N GLY A 73 3.62 -23.93 -11.69
CA GLY A 73 2.47 -24.25 -10.87
C GLY A 73 2.24 -23.23 -9.75
N LEU A 74 1.07 -23.33 -9.08
CA LEU A 74 0.70 -22.45 -7.97
C LEU A 74 1.73 -22.45 -6.83
N PRO A 75 2.31 -23.60 -6.38
CA PRO A 75 3.33 -23.59 -5.33
C PRO A 75 4.56 -22.75 -5.68
N ALA A 76 5.05 -22.87 -6.93
CA ALA A 76 6.18 -22.06 -7.39
C ALA A 76 5.83 -20.57 -7.44
N LEU A 77 4.60 -20.23 -7.85
CA LEU A 77 4.12 -18.85 -7.87
C LEU A 77 4.01 -18.26 -6.46
N LEU A 78 3.62 -19.06 -5.45
CA LEU A 78 3.61 -18.65 -4.03
C LEU A 78 5.03 -18.32 -3.54
N VAL A 79 6.01 -19.16 -3.87
CA VAL A 79 7.42 -18.90 -3.53
C VAL A 79 7.91 -17.61 -4.17
N VAL A 80 7.64 -17.42 -5.47
CA VAL A 80 7.99 -16.18 -6.19
C VAL A 80 7.33 -14.97 -5.54
N ALA A 81 6.04 -15.05 -5.18
CA ALA A 81 5.33 -13.95 -4.53
C ALA A 81 5.95 -13.59 -3.17
N PHE A 82 6.31 -14.59 -2.36
CA PHE A 82 6.98 -14.38 -1.09
C PHE A 82 8.35 -13.72 -1.27
N VAL A 83 9.18 -14.25 -2.18
CA VAL A 83 10.52 -13.72 -2.45
C VAL A 83 10.44 -12.27 -2.96
N VAL A 84 9.57 -12.00 -3.94
CA VAL A 84 9.38 -10.65 -4.47
C VAL A 84 8.86 -9.71 -3.38
N GLY A 85 7.92 -10.16 -2.55
CA GLY A 85 7.41 -9.41 -1.40
C GLY A 85 8.52 -9.10 -0.38
N ALA A 86 9.32 -10.08 -0.01
CA ALA A 86 10.43 -9.93 0.93
C ALA A 86 11.48 -8.93 0.44
N LEU A 87 11.88 -9.07 -0.81
CA LEU A 87 12.84 -8.15 -1.45
C LEU A 87 12.26 -6.73 -1.59
N SER A 88 10.94 -6.60 -1.80
CA SER A 88 10.28 -5.30 -1.89
C SER A 88 10.28 -4.58 -0.55
N VAL A 89 10.04 -5.27 0.55
CA VAL A 89 10.11 -4.67 1.91
C VAL A 89 11.51 -4.10 2.18
N VAL A 90 12.56 -4.87 1.88
CA VAL A 90 13.95 -4.41 2.07
C VAL A 90 14.28 -3.23 1.14
N PHE A 91 13.82 -3.30 -0.12
CA PHE A 91 13.99 -2.20 -1.07
C PHE A 91 13.33 -0.91 -0.58
N ASP A 92 12.07 -0.97 -0.14
CA ASP A 92 11.30 0.21 0.26
C ASP A 92 11.94 0.93 1.46
N VAL A 93 12.45 0.18 2.43
CA VAL A 93 13.16 0.74 3.58
C VAL A 93 14.50 1.34 3.14
N ALA A 94 15.27 0.65 2.29
CA ALA A 94 16.53 1.15 1.77
C ALA A 94 16.34 2.40 0.88
N TYR A 95 15.28 2.43 0.07
CA TYR A 95 14.94 3.55 -0.81
C TYR A 95 14.62 4.82 -0.02
N GLN A 96 13.83 4.72 1.06
CA GLN A 96 13.55 5.85 1.94
C GLN A 96 14.81 6.35 2.65
N ALA A 97 15.65 5.44 3.15
CA ALA A 97 16.90 5.79 3.82
C ALA A 97 17.96 6.38 2.85
N SER A 98 17.93 6.00 1.58
CA SER A 98 18.92 6.44 0.57
C SER A 98 18.90 7.94 0.35
N LEU A 99 17.73 8.58 0.41
CA LEU A 99 17.59 10.02 0.21
C LEU A 99 18.39 10.81 1.24
N VAL A 100 18.24 10.47 2.51
CA VAL A 100 18.94 11.17 3.61
C VAL A 100 20.47 10.99 3.52
N ARG A 101 20.93 9.87 2.92
CA ARG A 101 22.36 9.57 2.76
C ARG A 101 22.99 10.15 1.49
N LEU A 102 22.18 10.48 0.48
CA LEU A 102 22.65 10.94 -0.83
C LEU A 102 22.49 12.43 -1.05
N VAL A 103 21.59 13.09 -0.30
CA VAL A 103 21.19 14.48 -0.52
C VAL A 103 21.56 15.33 0.70
N GLN A 104 22.04 16.55 0.46
CA GLN A 104 22.34 17.50 1.53
C GLN A 104 21.06 17.98 2.23
N ARG A 105 21.18 18.41 3.49
CA ARG A 105 20.01 18.77 4.33
C ARG A 105 19.12 19.86 3.71
N ASP A 106 19.71 20.82 3.04
CA ASP A 106 19.01 21.91 2.33
C ASP A 106 18.21 21.43 1.09
N GLN A 107 18.58 20.28 0.53
CA GLN A 107 17.95 19.68 -0.65
C GLN A 107 16.93 18.57 -0.30
N LEU A 108 16.78 18.21 0.97
CA LEU A 108 15.91 17.11 1.40
C LEU A 108 14.43 17.33 1.00
N VAL A 109 13.92 18.55 1.11
CA VAL A 109 12.53 18.86 0.72
C VAL A 109 12.33 18.63 -0.77
N ARG A 110 13.25 19.11 -1.60
CA ARG A 110 13.20 18.92 -3.06
C ARG A 110 13.37 17.44 -3.43
N GLY A 111 14.26 16.72 -2.75
CA GLY A 111 14.49 15.30 -2.94
C GLY A 111 13.25 14.48 -2.59
N ASN A 112 12.63 14.72 -1.43
CA ASN A 112 11.40 14.06 -1.00
C ASN A 112 10.25 14.32 -1.99
N SER A 113 10.10 15.58 -2.46
CA SER A 113 9.07 15.91 -3.44
C SER A 113 9.28 15.18 -4.77
N ALA A 114 10.52 15.03 -5.23
CA ALA A 114 10.84 14.28 -6.44
C ALA A 114 10.57 12.78 -6.28
N LEU A 115 10.94 12.18 -5.13
CA LEU A 115 10.66 10.78 -4.82
C LEU A 115 9.15 10.52 -4.77
N GLU A 116 8.40 11.35 -4.06
CA GLU A 116 6.95 11.18 -3.92
C GLU A 116 6.22 11.42 -5.23
N GLY A 117 6.68 12.39 -6.04
CA GLY A 117 6.18 12.60 -7.40
C GLY A 117 6.41 11.38 -8.30
N SER A 118 7.59 10.78 -8.26
CA SER A 118 7.89 9.54 -9.01
C SER A 118 7.05 8.37 -8.54
N ARG A 119 6.87 8.22 -7.22
CA ARG A 119 6.02 7.19 -6.63
C ARG A 119 4.56 7.35 -7.03
N SER A 120 4.05 8.57 -7.00
CA SER A 120 2.69 8.90 -7.44
C SER A 120 2.49 8.60 -8.93
N ALA A 121 3.44 8.98 -9.79
CA ALA A 121 3.40 8.65 -11.21
C ALA A 121 3.39 7.13 -11.45
N ALA A 122 4.19 6.37 -10.69
CA ALA A 122 4.21 4.92 -10.77
C ALA A 122 2.90 4.28 -10.26
N GLN A 123 2.28 4.83 -9.23
CA GLN A 123 0.98 4.37 -8.73
C GLN A 123 -0.15 4.61 -9.74
N ILE A 124 -0.09 5.71 -10.49
CA ILE A 124 -1.07 6.02 -11.54
C ILE A 124 -0.82 5.15 -12.79
N GLY A 125 0.41 5.16 -13.30
CA GLY A 125 0.76 4.50 -14.54
C GLY A 125 0.92 2.98 -14.42
N GLY A 126 1.33 2.48 -13.25
CA GLY A 126 1.63 1.06 -13.02
C GLY A 126 0.48 0.11 -13.31
N PRO A 127 -0.72 0.32 -12.76
CA PRO A 127 -1.88 -0.52 -13.05
C PRO A 127 -2.29 -0.52 -14.52
N ALA A 128 -2.29 0.65 -15.18
CA ALA A 128 -2.62 0.77 -16.60
C ALA A 128 -1.62 0.00 -17.48
N LEU A 129 -0.32 0.22 -17.26
CA LEU A 129 0.74 -0.48 -17.99
C LEU A 129 0.71 -1.99 -17.70
N GLY A 130 0.55 -2.39 -16.43
CA GLY A 130 0.46 -3.80 -16.05
C GLY A 130 -0.73 -4.51 -16.67
N GLY A 131 -1.90 -3.89 -16.68
CA GLY A 131 -3.10 -4.42 -17.32
C GLY A 131 -2.97 -4.51 -18.84
N ALA A 132 -2.42 -3.47 -19.49
CA ALA A 132 -2.16 -3.46 -20.92
C ALA A 132 -1.17 -4.56 -21.33
N LEU A 133 -0.06 -4.70 -20.61
CA LEU A 133 0.94 -5.74 -20.86
C LEU A 133 0.34 -7.15 -20.75
N VAL A 134 -0.49 -7.40 -19.74
CA VAL A 134 -1.14 -8.72 -19.57
C VAL A 134 -2.13 -9.01 -20.69
N SER A 135 -2.87 -8.00 -21.17
CA SER A 135 -3.87 -8.19 -22.21
C SER A 135 -3.30 -8.34 -23.62
N VAL A 136 -2.18 -7.66 -23.91
CA VAL A 136 -1.57 -7.67 -25.25
C VAL A 136 -0.54 -8.80 -25.41
N LEU A 137 0.21 -9.10 -24.35
CA LEU A 137 1.42 -9.92 -24.43
C LEU A 137 1.31 -11.28 -23.72
N SER A 138 0.20 -11.63 -23.12
CA SER A 138 0.05 -12.77 -22.19
C SER A 138 0.72 -12.56 -20.82
N ALA A 139 0.27 -13.33 -19.81
CA ALA A 139 0.75 -13.15 -18.43
C ALA A 139 2.24 -13.52 -18.24
N PRO A 140 2.80 -14.57 -18.87
CA PRO A 140 4.25 -14.83 -18.79
C PRO A 140 5.10 -13.69 -19.36
N ILE A 141 4.70 -13.11 -20.48
CA ILE A 141 5.45 -11.99 -21.08
C ILE A 141 5.30 -10.71 -20.23
N ALA A 142 4.15 -10.48 -19.61
CA ALA A 142 3.97 -9.40 -18.65
C ALA A 142 4.87 -9.58 -17.39
N ALA A 143 5.09 -10.82 -16.95
CA ALA A 143 6.05 -11.13 -15.89
C ALA A 143 7.49 -10.86 -16.35
N ALA A 144 7.86 -11.24 -17.59
CA ALA A 144 9.16 -10.93 -18.19
C ALA A 144 9.38 -9.42 -18.31
N SER A 145 8.37 -8.67 -18.73
CA SER A 145 8.41 -7.19 -18.78
C SER A 145 8.66 -6.58 -17.39
N SER A 146 7.99 -7.11 -16.36
CA SER A 146 8.24 -6.69 -14.98
C SER A 146 9.67 -6.99 -14.53
N ALA A 147 10.20 -8.17 -14.89
CA ALA A 147 11.61 -8.51 -14.64
C ALA A 147 12.57 -7.53 -15.36
N ALA A 148 12.27 -7.15 -16.60
CA ALA A 148 13.04 -6.17 -17.35
C ALA A 148 13.02 -4.78 -16.70
N PHE A 149 11.89 -4.32 -16.16
CA PHE A 149 11.82 -3.06 -15.41
C PHE A 149 12.67 -3.10 -14.12
N PHE A 150 12.67 -4.21 -13.39
CA PHE A 150 13.56 -4.36 -12.24
C PHE A 150 15.05 -4.45 -12.64
N ALA A 151 15.35 -5.10 -13.76
CA ALA A 151 16.71 -5.10 -14.32
C ALA A 151 17.16 -3.70 -14.74
N LEU A 152 16.27 -2.90 -15.33
CA LEU A 152 16.54 -1.51 -15.69
C LEU A 152 16.77 -0.65 -14.44
N SER A 153 15.95 -0.84 -13.39
CA SER A 153 16.13 -0.20 -12.09
C SER A 153 17.48 -0.56 -11.47
N PHE A 154 17.82 -1.85 -11.45
CA PHE A 154 19.14 -2.36 -11.03
C PHE A 154 20.29 -1.63 -11.75
N LEU A 155 20.23 -1.54 -13.08
CA LEU A 155 21.26 -0.88 -13.88
C LEU A 155 21.33 0.64 -13.57
N SER A 156 20.18 1.27 -13.39
CA SER A 156 20.07 2.70 -13.08
C SER A 156 20.69 3.02 -11.72
N ILE A 157 20.34 2.25 -10.69
CA ILE A 157 20.89 2.43 -9.34
C ILE A 157 22.40 2.12 -9.31
N ARG A 158 22.83 1.11 -10.06
CA ARG A 158 24.25 0.77 -10.18
C ARG A 158 25.10 1.88 -10.82
N ARG A 159 24.50 2.76 -11.64
CA ARG A 159 25.18 3.91 -12.24
C ARG A 159 25.30 5.12 -11.31
N ILE A 160 24.63 5.13 -10.14
CA ILE A 160 24.79 6.21 -9.17
C ILE A 160 26.21 6.20 -8.63
N GLY A 161 27.05 7.15 -9.06
CA GLY A 161 28.47 7.22 -8.71
C GLY A 161 28.75 7.90 -7.36
N ARG A 162 27.77 8.52 -6.72
CA ARG A 162 27.95 9.19 -5.42
C ARG A 162 28.26 8.18 -4.32
N ARG A 163 29.33 8.43 -3.58
CA ARG A 163 29.69 7.64 -2.39
C ARG A 163 28.70 7.98 -1.27
N GLU A 164 28.00 6.96 -0.78
CA GLU A 164 27.18 7.10 0.42
C GLU A 164 28.09 7.39 1.62
N THR A 165 27.79 8.43 2.36
CA THR A 165 28.34 8.63 3.68
C THR A 165 27.67 7.60 4.60
N ILE A 166 28.37 6.53 4.93
CA ILE A 166 27.89 5.56 5.93
C ILE A 166 27.97 6.32 7.26
N PRO A 167 26.85 6.54 7.97
CA PRO A 167 26.94 7.03 9.33
C PRO A 167 27.84 6.06 10.09
N GLU A 168 28.84 6.57 10.80
CA GLU A 168 29.56 5.73 11.75
C GLU A 168 28.54 4.97 12.57
N PRO A 169 28.67 3.64 12.73
CA PRO A 169 27.70 2.89 13.50
C PRO A 169 27.70 3.48 14.91
N GLU A 170 26.73 4.37 15.19
CA GLU A 170 26.42 4.67 16.57
C GLU A 170 26.29 3.33 17.25
N ARG A 171 27.20 3.07 18.24
CA ARG A 171 27.39 1.83 18.98
C ARG A 171 26.12 1.00 18.93
N SER A 172 26.15 -0.12 18.21
CA SER A 172 25.01 -0.95 17.81
C SER A 172 23.91 -0.91 18.85
N GLU A 173 22.80 -0.25 18.52
CA GLU A 173 21.66 -0.19 19.43
C GLU A 173 21.32 -1.63 19.78
N ARG A 174 21.46 -1.96 21.06
CA ARG A 174 21.15 -3.31 21.54
C ARG A 174 19.73 -3.65 21.12
N PRO A 175 19.40 -4.86 20.67
CA PRO A 175 18.05 -5.29 20.29
C PRO A 175 17.00 -4.85 21.32
N ALA A 176 17.35 -4.86 22.60
CA ALA A 176 16.50 -4.36 23.69
C ALA A 176 16.06 -2.89 23.52
N ARG A 177 16.85 -2.05 22.85
CA ARG A 177 16.53 -0.63 22.62
C ARG A 177 15.49 -0.47 21.49
N VAL A 178 15.55 -1.33 20.47
CA VAL A 178 14.56 -1.35 19.37
C VAL A 178 13.19 -1.80 19.92
N TRP A 179 13.16 -2.89 20.67
CA TRP A 179 11.93 -3.36 21.32
C TRP A 179 11.32 -2.32 22.26
N ARG A 180 12.16 -1.62 23.02
CA ARG A 180 11.71 -0.53 23.88
C ARG A 180 11.09 0.60 23.07
N ARG A 181 11.68 1.03 21.96
CA ARG A 181 11.14 2.07 21.09
C ARG A 181 9.79 1.67 20.47
N ILE A 182 9.65 0.42 20.06
CA ILE A 182 8.37 -0.13 19.55
C ILE A 182 7.33 -0.08 20.68
N HIS A 183 7.69 -0.55 21.86
CA HIS A 183 6.78 -0.57 23.01
C HIS A 183 6.37 0.85 23.45
N GLU A 184 7.31 1.80 23.43
CA GLU A 184 7.04 3.21 23.72
C GLU A 184 6.07 3.81 22.69
N GLY A 185 6.28 3.54 21.38
CA GLY A 185 5.37 3.96 20.31
C GLY A 185 3.96 3.37 20.46
N LEU A 186 3.88 2.06 20.73
CA LEU A 186 2.61 1.38 20.93
C LEU A 186 1.88 1.91 22.17
N ARG A 187 2.58 2.06 23.30
CA ARG A 187 2.02 2.60 24.53
C ARG A 187 1.48 4.02 24.34
N PHE A 188 2.20 4.85 23.57
CA PHE A 188 1.77 6.21 23.27
C PHE A 188 0.50 6.20 22.41
N VAL A 189 0.44 5.37 21.37
CA VAL A 189 -0.74 5.24 20.48
C VAL A 189 -1.94 4.73 21.27
N VAL A 190 -1.77 3.72 22.12
CA VAL A 190 -2.87 3.16 22.95
C VAL A 190 -3.31 4.16 24.03
N GLY A 191 -2.40 5.01 24.52
CA GLY A 191 -2.69 6.02 25.56
C GLY A 191 -3.50 7.23 25.04
N ASP A 192 -3.48 7.50 23.74
CA ASP A 192 -4.25 8.60 23.14
C ASP A 192 -5.43 8.06 22.33
N THR A 193 -6.65 8.44 22.73
CA THR A 193 -7.88 7.94 22.09
C THR A 193 -7.95 8.28 20.60
N SER A 194 -7.45 9.42 20.17
CA SER A 194 -7.47 9.84 18.76
C SER A 194 -6.50 9.00 17.93
N LEU A 195 -5.27 8.80 18.42
CA LEU A 195 -4.25 7.98 17.77
C LEU A 195 -4.66 6.50 17.73
N TRP A 196 -5.25 6.00 18.82
CA TRP A 196 -5.76 4.64 18.88
C TRP A 196 -6.88 4.42 17.88
N THR A 197 -7.81 5.38 17.77
CA THR A 197 -8.87 5.30 16.75
C THR A 197 -8.32 5.33 15.34
N VAL A 198 -7.35 6.22 15.04
CA VAL A 198 -6.66 6.22 13.73
C VAL A 198 -6.02 4.87 13.46
N CYS A 199 -5.37 4.27 14.45
CA CYS A 199 -4.74 2.96 14.33
C CYS A 199 -5.77 1.86 14.02
N LEU A 200 -6.86 1.79 14.77
CA LEU A 200 -7.93 0.80 14.54
C LEU A 200 -8.67 1.02 13.21
N ALA A 201 -8.98 2.26 12.88
CA ALA A 201 -9.62 2.59 11.61
C ALA A 201 -8.72 2.24 10.42
N SER A 202 -7.41 2.50 10.51
CA SER A 202 -6.43 2.10 9.51
C SER A 202 -6.34 0.58 9.39
N ALA A 203 -6.34 -0.15 10.51
CA ALA A 203 -6.30 -1.61 10.54
C ALA A 203 -7.55 -2.22 9.89
N ALA A 204 -8.74 -1.72 10.25
CA ALA A 204 -10.00 -2.15 9.67
C ALA A 204 -10.07 -1.86 8.17
N PHE A 205 -9.67 -0.65 7.75
CA PHE A 205 -9.58 -0.27 6.34
C PHE A 205 -8.66 -1.22 5.57
N GLN A 206 -7.43 -1.41 6.02
CA GLN A 206 -6.44 -2.24 5.32
C GLN A 206 -6.86 -3.71 5.24
N PHE A 207 -7.49 -4.23 6.29
CA PHE A 207 -8.02 -5.57 6.33
C PHE A 207 -9.13 -5.79 5.28
N PHE A 208 -10.18 -4.97 5.32
CA PHE A 208 -11.30 -5.11 4.40
C PHE A 208 -10.96 -4.66 2.98
N PHE A 209 -10.12 -3.65 2.81
CA PHE A 209 -9.63 -3.25 1.50
C PHE A 209 -8.82 -4.35 0.82
N ALA A 210 -7.97 -5.07 1.57
CA ALA A 210 -7.24 -6.22 1.03
C ALA A 210 -8.19 -7.36 0.63
N ALA A 211 -9.27 -7.60 1.41
CA ALA A 211 -10.32 -8.54 1.06
C ALA A 211 -11.05 -8.11 -0.22
N VAL A 212 -11.51 -6.84 -0.28
CA VAL A 212 -12.13 -6.27 -1.49
C VAL A 212 -11.22 -6.44 -2.70
N MET A 213 -9.96 -6.03 -2.60
CA MET A 213 -9.02 -6.09 -3.73
C MET A 213 -8.73 -7.53 -4.18
N THR A 214 -8.77 -8.51 -3.30
CA THR A 214 -8.61 -9.93 -3.66
C THR A 214 -9.80 -10.40 -4.50
N VAL A 215 -11.01 -10.14 -4.03
CA VAL A 215 -12.24 -10.53 -4.74
C VAL A 215 -12.42 -9.69 -6.02
N TYR A 216 -12.11 -8.40 -5.99
CA TYR A 216 -12.22 -7.47 -7.11
C TYR A 216 -11.38 -7.91 -8.31
N LEU A 217 -10.13 -8.30 -8.08
CA LEU A 217 -9.23 -8.80 -9.13
C LEU A 217 -9.70 -10.13 -9.74
N LEU A 218 -10.53 -10.88 -9.04
CA LEU A 218 -11.16 -12.09 -9.55
C LEU A 218 -12.47 -11.77 -10.29
N PHE A 219 -13.28 -10.89 -9.71
CA PHE A 219 -14.60 -10.48 -10.20
C PHE A 219 -14.54 -9.80 -11.58
N LEU A 220 -13.58 -8.88 -11.78
CA LEU A 220 -13.48 -8.12 -13.01
C LEU A 220 -13.28 -9.02 -14.26
N PRO A 221 -12.30 -9.95 -14.30
CA PRO A 221 -12.10 -10.79 -15.47
C PRO A 221 -13.09 -11.97 -15.56
N ARG A 222 -13.56 -12.53 -14.44
CA ARG A 222 -14.41 -13.73 -14.45
C ARG A 222 -15.89 -13.43 -14.57
N ASP A 223 -16.40 -12.54 -13.71
CA ASP A 223 -17.85 -12.25 -13.66
C ASP A 223 -18.25 -11.18 -14.69
N LEU A 224 -17.40 -10.16 -14.89
CA LEU A 224 -17.65 -9.10 -15.85
C LEU A 224 -17.01 -9.35 -17.22
N GLN A 225 -16.18 -10.42 -17.35
CA GLN A 225 -15.49 -10.79 -18.60
C GLN A 225 -14.65 -9.63 -19.18
N LEU A 226 -14.02 -8.83 -18.29
CA LEU A 226 -13.22 -7.69 -18.71
C LEU A 226 -11.81 -8.12 -19.13
N SER A 227 -11.29 -7.49 -20.20
CA SER A 227 -9.90 -7.65 -20.61
C SER A 227 -8.93 -7.08 -19.56
N GLY A 228 -7.69 -7.57 -19.55
CA GLY A 228 -6.64 -7.04 -18.68
C GLY A 228 -6.43 -5.53 -18.84
N THR A 229 -6.60 -4.99 -20.06
CA THR A 229 -6.54 -3.54 -20.31
C THR A 229 -7.65 -2.79 -19.60
N ALA A 230 -8.89 -3.29 -19.66
CA ALA A 230 -10.04 -2.66 -19.00
C ALA A 230 -9.86 -2.69 -17.46
N VAL A 231 -9.36 -3.81 -16.92
CA VAL A 231 -9.01 -3.95 -15.50
C VAL A 231 -7.92 -2.94 -15.11
N GLY A 232 -6.86 -2.83 -15.91
CA GLY A 232 -5.75 -1.89 -15.66
C GLY A 232 -6.20 -0.44 -15.71
N LEU A 233 -7.02 -0.07 -16.70
CA LEU A 233 -7.59 1.29 -16.82
C LEU A 233 -8.51 1.62 -15.65
N ALA A 234 -9.39 0.69 -15.24
CA ALA A 234 -10.24 0.87 -14.08
C ALA A 234 -9.42 1.22 -12.83
N LEU A 235 -8.37 0.45 -12.55
CA LEU A 235 -7.49 0.68 -11.40
C LEU A 235 -6.66 1.96 -11.55
N ALA A 236 -6.21 2.31 -12.76
CA ALA A 236 -5.45 3.53 -13.01
C ALA A 236 -6.24 4.82 -12.71
N ALA A 237 -7.59 4.75 -12.78
CA ALA A 237 -8.46 5.89 -12.47
C ALA A 237 -8.34 6.36 -11.01
N THR A 238 -7.81 5.54 -10.10
CA THR A 238 -7.48 5.96 -8.72
C THR A 238 -6.46 7.09 -8.69
N GLY A 239 -5.54 7.14 -9.66
CA GLY A 239 -4.48 8.13 -9.70
C GLY A 239 -4.95 9.57 -9.90
N PRO A 240 -5.67 9.90 -10.98
CA PRO A 240 -6.30 11.21 -11.16
C PRO A 240 -7.22 11.57 -9.99
N GLY A 241 -7.95 10.60 -9.43
CA GLY A 241 -8.73 10.79 -8.21
C GLY A 241 -7.86 11.23 -7.04
N ALA A 242 -6.74 10.58 -6.78
CA ALA A 242 -5.83 10.93 -5.69
C ALA A 242 -5.25 12.34 -5.85
N LEU A 243 -4.97 12.78 -7.08
CA LEU A 243 -4.57 14.17 -7.33
C LEU A 243 -5.65 15.15 -6.91
N LEU A 244 -6.91 14.90 -7.31
CA LEU A 244 -8.03 15.72 -6.89
C LEU A 244 -8.20 15.69 -5.36
N GLY A 245 -8.09 14.53 -4.73
CA GLY A 245 -8.17 14.36 -3.28
C GLY A 245 -7.12 15.19 -2.54
N SER A 246 -5.89 15.24 -3.03
CA SER A 246 -4.82 16.08 -2.47
C SER A 246 -5.14 17.59 -2.56
N LEU A 247 -5.71 18.03 -3.68
CA LEU A 247 -6.14 19.43 -3.86
C LEU A 247 -7.30 19.79 -2.90
N LEU A 248 -8.25 18.87 -2.74
CA LEU A 248 -9.37 19.04 -1.81
C LEU A 248 -8.92 19.08 -0.36
N ALA A 249 -7.91 18.29 0.01
CA ALA A 249 -7.34 18.25 1.36
C ALA A 249 -6.76 19.59 1.81
N ALA A 250 -6.33 20.43 0.88
CA ALA A 250 -5.83 21.77 1.20
C ALA A 250 -6.95 22.77 1.60
N ARG A 251 -8.21 22.50 1.25
CA ARG A 251 -9.30 23.47 1.40
C ARG A 251 -10.51 22.97 2.23
N LEU A 252 -10.89 21.70 2.08
CA LEU A 252 -12.09 21.17 2.70
C LEU A 252 -12.03 21.12 4.23
N PRO A 253 -10.92 20.66 4.87
CA PRO A 253 -10.86 20.57 6.33
C PRO A 253 -10.96 21.93 7.02
N SER A 254 -10.35 22.99 6.47
CA SER A 254 -10.43 24.34 7.01
C SER A 254 -11.83 24.95 6.86
N ARG A 255 -12.61 24.53 5.84
CA ARG A 255 -13.95 25.04 5.57
C ARG A 255 -15.05 24.31 6.35
N PHE A 256 -15.00 22.99 6.41
CA PHE A 256 -16.06 22.13 6.96
C PHE A 256 -15.69 21.48 8.30
N GLY A 257 -14.44 21.57 8.73
CA GLY A 257 -13.90 20.91 9.91
C GLY A 257 -13.22 19.58 9.57
N TYR A 258 -12.12 19.31 10.28
CA TYR A 258 -11.31 18.11 10.07
C TYR A 258 -12.09 16.81 10.34
N GLY A 259 -12.89 16.77 11.40
CA GLY A 259 -13.68 15.60 11.78
C GLY A 259 -14.75 15.27 10.74
N THR A 260 -15.54 16.28 10.33
CA THR A 260 -16.58 16.09 9.32
C THR A 260 -16.01 15.61 7.99
N VAL A 261 -14.93 16.24 7.52
CA VAL A 261 -14.27 15.86 6.26
C VAL A 261 -13.69 14.44 6.36
N LEU A 262 -13.07 14.10 7.48
CA LEU A 262 -12.46 12.79 7.68
C LEU A 262 -13.50 11.67 7.60
N VAL A 263 -14.60 11.79 8.37
CA VAL A 263 -15.66 10.78 8.42
C VAL A 263 -16.41 10.68 7.10
N SER A 264 -16.83 11.83 6.51
CA SER A 264 -17.59 11.82 5.27
C SER A 264 -16.76 11.33 4.08
N ALA A 265 -15.48 11.73 3.99
CA ALA A 265 -14.60 11.27 2.93
C ALA A 265 -14.32 9.76 3.06
N ALA A 266 -14.08 9.24 4.27
CA ALA A 266 -13.91 7.81 4.48
C ALA A 266 -15.20 7.04 4.10
N ALA A 267 -16.38 7.51 4.52
CA ALA A 267 -17.65 6.86 4.20
C ALA A 267 -17.95 6.86 2.70
N LEU A 268 -17.66 7.95 1.98
CA LEU A 268 -17.87 8.06 0.54
C LEU A 268 -16.85 7.23 -0.24
N GLY A 269 -15.58 7.29 0.14
CA GLY A 269 -14.51 6.54 -0.52
C GLY A 269 -14.68 5.03 -0.34
N ASP A 270 -14.93 4.58 0.89
CA ASP A 270 -15.09 3.15 1.18
C ASP A 270 -16.44 2.63 0.67
N GLY A 271 -17.51 3.44 0.81
CA GLY A 271 -18.86 3.07 0.42
C GLY A 271 -19.07 2.93 -1.07
N VAL A 272 -18.26 3.58 -1.92
CA VAL A 272 -18.43 3.47 -3.38
C VAL A 272 -18.24 2.03 -3.89
N PHE A 273 -17.46 1.18 -3.20
CA PHE A 273 -17.30 -0.22 -3.56
C PHE A 273 -18.58 -1.06 -3.40
N LEU A 274 -19.56 -0.61 -2.63
CA LEU A 274 -20.87 -1.27 -2.52
C LEU A 274 -21.65 -1.33 -3.84
N PHE A 275 -21.34 -0.45 -4.79
CA PHE A 275 -21.99 -0.45 -6.10
C PHE A 275 -21.39 -1.48 -7.06
N VAL A 276 -20.16 -1.94 -6.82
CA VAL A 276 -19.44 -2.85 -7.74
C VAL A 276 -20.16 -4.19 -7.93
N PRO A 277 -20.71 -4.86 -6.90
CA PRO A 277 -21.41 -6.14 -7.06
C PRO A 277 -22.68 -6.05 -7.93
N ALA A 278 -23.26 -4.87 -8.10
CA ALA A 278 -24.42 -4.64 -8.95
C ALA A 278 -24.09 -4.57 -10.46
N LEU A 279 -22.81 -4.46 -10.82
CA LEU A 279 -22.39 -4.37 -12.21
C LEU A 279 -22.48 -5.72 -12.91
N HIS A 280 -22.88 -5.71 -14.21
CA HIS A 280 -23.04 -6.89 -15.02
C HIS A 280 -22.45 -6.69 -16.43
N GLY A 281 -21.82 -7.74 -16.94
CA GLY A 281 -21.27 -7.75 -18.30
C GLY A 281 -20.12 -6.79 -18.54
N SER A 282 -19.62 -6.77 -19.77
CA SER A 282 -18.45 -5.99 -20.20
C SER A 282 -18.81 -4.75 -21.04
N SER A 283 -19.99 -4.17 -20.80
CA SER A 283 -20.45 -3.00 -21.54
C SER A 283 -19.60 -1.76 -21.27
N ALA A 284 -19.63 -0.78 -22.19
CA ALA A 284 -18.95 0.51 -21.99
C ALA A 284 -19.46 1.22 -20.70
N VAL A 285 -20.74 1.04 -20.35
CA VAL A 285 -21.34 1.58 -19.12
C VAL A 285 -20.69 0.94 -17.90
N THR A 286 -20.47 -0.38 -17.89
CA THR A 286 -19.78 -1.09 -16.81
C THR A 286 -18.35 -0.59 -16.63
N VAL A 287 -17.62 -0.42 -17.73
CA VAL A 287 -16.24 0.11 -17.67
C VAL A 287 -16.23 1.54 -17.13
N LEU A 288 -17.14 2.40 -17.61
CA LEU A 288 -17.26 3.77 -17.13
C LEU A 288 -17.62 3.82 -15.63
N ALA A 289 -18.55 2.98 -15.19
CA ALA A 289 -18.89 2.85 -13.76
C ALA A 289 -17.68 2.45 -12.92
N LEU A 290 -16.89 1.49 -13.38
CA LEU A 290 -15.65 1.08 -12.68
C LEU A 290 -14.60 2.19 -12.64
N LEU A 291 -14.43 2.94 -13.74
CA LEU A 291 -13.57 4.13 -13.76
C LEU A 291 -14.03 5.16 -12.71
N MET A 292 -15.34 5.43 -12.65
CA MET A 292 -15.92 6.36 -11.67
C MET A 292 -15.75 5.85 -10.23
N VAL A 293 -16.00 4.58 -9.96
CA VAL A 293 -15.79 3.96 -8.63
C VAL A 293 -14.34 4.14 -8.19
N ASN A 294 -13.38 3.79 -9.03
CA ASN A 294 -11.96 3.91 -8.68
C ASN A 294 -11.50 5.37 -8.58
N PHE A 295 -12.03 6.27 -9.42
CA PHE A 295 -11.75 7.70 -9.32
C PHE A 295 -12.27 8.29 -8.02
N VAL A 296 -13.52 8.00 -7.65
CA VAL A 296 -14.14 8.45 -6.39
C VAL A 296 -13.38 7.88 -5.19
N PHE A 297 -13.09 6.57 -5.21
CA PHE A 297 -12.26 5.96 -4.18
C PHE A 297 -10.91 6.64 -4.03
N GLY A 298 -10.18 6.85 -5.14
CA GLY A 298 -8.88 7.51 -5.13
C GLY A 298 -8.96 8.94 -4.56
N THR A 299 -10.01 9.69 -4.90
CA THR A 299 -10.22 11.05 -4.42
C THR A 299 -10.40 11.09 -2.91
N PHE A 300 -11.34 10.32 -2.40
CA PHE A 300 -11.68 10.36 -0.98
C PHE A 300 -10.67 9.64 -0.10
N SER A 301 -10.09 8.53 -0.56
CA SER A 301 -9.02 7.82 0.15
C SER A 301 -7.78 8.71 0.34
N GLN A 302 -7.39 9.47 -0.69
CA GLN A 302 -6.29 10.42 -0.58
C GLN A 302 -6.62 11.61 0.33
N LEU A 303 -7.85 12.12 0.27
CA LEU A 303 -8.31 13.17 1.17
C LEU A 303 -8.25 12.71 2.64
N VAL A 304 -8.69 11.48 2.93
CA VAL A 304 -8.55 10.85 4.26
C VAL A 304 -7.08 10.74 4.66
N ASN A 305 -6.24 10.21 3.78
CA ASN A 305 -4.82 10.00 4.06
C ASN A 305 -4.10 11.29 4.47
N VAL A 306 -4.30 12.38 3.71
CA VAL A 306 -3.70 13.69 4.02
C VAL A 306 -4.27 14.26 5.32
N THR A 307 -5.58 14.14 5.53
CA THR A 307 -6.24 14.66 6.73
C THR A 307 -5.80 13.91 7.99
N VAL A 308 -5.73 12.57 7.94
CA VAL A 308 -5.21 11.72 9.03
C VAL A 308 -3.76 12.07 9.34
N MET A 309 -2.94 12.28 8.30
CA MET A 309 -1.53 12.67 8.49
C MET A 309 -1.41 14.00 9.23
N ALA A 310 -2.22 15.00 8.88
CA ALA A 310 -2.25 16.29 9.55
C ALA A 310 -2.67 16.17 11.02
N VAL A 311 -3.77 15.44 11.30
CA VAL A 311 -4.22 15.19 12.66
C VAL A 311 -3.15 14.47 13.48
N ARG A 312 -2.55 13.42 12.94
CA ARG A 312 -1.49 12.67 13.62
C ARG A 312 -0.31 13.55 13.98
N GLN A 313 0.14 14.42 13.06
CA GLN A 313 1.27 15.31 13.28
C GLN A 313 1.01 16.33 14.38
N THR A 314 -0.21 16.83 14.50
CA THR A 314 -0.56 17.82 15.53
C THR A 314 -0.74 17.22 16.93
N VAL A 315 -1.18 15.96 17.03
CA VAL A 315 -1.39 15.28 18.33
C VAL A 315 -0.10 14.64 18.84
N THR A 316 0.89 14.43 17.96
CA THR A 316 2.12 13.71 18.32
C THR A 316 3.29 14.66 18.52
N PRO A 317 3.99 14.62 19.68
CA PRO A 317 5.22 15.38 19.92
C PRO A 317 6.30 15.04 18.87
N ASP A 318 7.14 16.02 18.50
CA ASP A 318 8.16 15.90 17.46
C ASP A 318 9.07 14.68 17.64
N GLY A 319 9.52 14.41 18.87
CA GLY A 319 10.38 13.26 19.17
C GLY A 319 9.70 11.88 19.04
N MET A 320 8.36 11.83 18.90
CA MET A 320 7.58 10.59 18.83
C MET A 320 6.94 10.36 17.45
N GLN A 321 6.92 11.37 16.56
CA GLN A 321 6.21 11.29 15.26
C GLN A 321 6.60 10.05 14.42
N GLY A 322 7.90 9.75 14.33
CA GLY A 322 8.37 8.58 13.61
C GLY A 322 7.90 7.25 14.22
N ARG A 323 7.89 7.14 15.56
CA ARG A 323 7.48 5.92 16.27
C ARG A 323 5.97 5.68 16.15
N VAL A 324 5.18 6.74 16.32
CA VAL A 324 3.71 6.69 16.14
C VAL A 324 3.35 6.32 14.71
N ALA A 325 3.99 6.96 13.72
CA ALA A 325 3.79 6.64 12.31
C ALA A 325 4.12 5.17 11.99
N ALA A 326 5.27 4.69 12.47
CA ALA A 326 5.69 3.31 12.26
C ALA A 326 4.72 2.31 12.91
N THR A 327 4.23 2.60 14.12
CA THR A 327 3.25 1.75 14.82
C THR A 327 1.93 1.67 14.05
N ILE A 328 1.36 2.79 13.64
CA ILE A 328 0.09 2.82 12.89
C ILE A 328 0.23 2.12 11.55
N ASN A 329 1.32 2.38 10.82
CA ASN A 329 1.58 1.73 9.54
C ASN A 329 1.80 0.22 9.70
N PHE A 330 2.54 -0.21 10.72
CA PHE A 330 2.78 -1.64 10.98
C PHE A 330 1.48 -2.37 11.29
N VAL A 331 0.65 -1.83 12.19
CA VAL A 331 -0.66 -2.42 12.52
C VAL A 331 -1.59 -2.40 11.32
N GLY A 332 -1.68 -1.27 10.60
CA GLY A 332 -2.51 -1.14 9.41
C GLY A 332 -2.10 -2.12 8.31
N MET A 333 -0.88 -2.02 7.81
CA MET A 333 -0.39 -2.88 6.71
C MET A 333 -0.28 -4.35 7.12
N GLY A 334 -0.06 -4.63 8.40
CA GLY A 334 -0.04 -5.96 8.97
C GLY A 334 -1.36 -6.71 8.85
N MET A 335 -2.48 -6.00 8.70
CA MET A 335 -3.80 -6.62 8.49
C MET A 335 -4.03 -7.08 7.04
N THR A 336 -3.24 -6.61 6.08
CA THR A 336 -3.44 -6.90 4.65
C THR A 336 -3.36 -8.39 4.28
N PRO A 337 -2.42 -9.21 4.79
CA PRO A 337 -2.39 -10.64 4.51
C PRO A 337 -3.67 -11.35 4.98
N PHE A 338 -4.12 -11.02 6.18
CA PHE A 338 -5.33 -11.63 6.77
C PHE A 338 -6.59 -11.22 6.01
N GLY A 339 -6.69 -9.95 5.59
CA GLY A 339 -7.78 -9.49 4.73
C GLY A 339 -7.79 -10.18 3.37
N SER A 340 -6.62 -10.39 2.76
CA SER A 340 -6.50 -11.10 1.49
C SER A 340 -6.93 -12.57 1.60
N LEU A 341 -6.58 -13.24 2.69
CA LEU A 341 -7.07 -14.60 2.99
C LEU A 341 -8.58 -14.62 3.18
N LEU A 342 -9.11 -13.70 3.99
CA LEU A 342 -10.56 -13.60 4.20
C LEU A 342 -11.29 -13.42 2.86
N GLY A 343 -10.83 -12.51 2.00
CA GLY A 343 -11.43 -12.28 0.69
C GLY A 343 -11.46 -13.55 -0.17
N GLY A 344 -10.36 -14.32 -0.17
CA GLY A 344 -10.28 -15.60 -0.86
C GLY A 344 -11.27 -16.62 -0.34
N VAL A 345 -11.31 -16.83 0.98
CA VAL A 345 -12.21 -17.80 1.66
C VAL A 345 -13.68 -17.40 1.46
N LEU A 346 -14.02 -16.12 1.62
CA LEU A 346 -15.39 -15.66 1.40
C LEU A 346 -15.82 -15.87 -0.06
N ALA A 347 -14.95 -15.57 -1.03
CA ALA A 347 -15.28 -15.73 -2.44
C ALA A 347 -15.44 -17.20 -2.86
N GLU A 348 -14.72 -18.11 -2.20
CA GLU A 348 -14.88 -19.55 -2.40
C GLU A 348 -16.20 -20.07 -1.77
N ALA A 349 -16.55 -19.58 -0.57
CA ALA A 349 -17.73 -20.04 0.15
C ALA A 349 -19.05 -19.43 -0.36
N TRP A 350 -19.06 -18.12 -0.69
CA TRP A 350 -20.29 -17.36 -0.96
C TRP A 350 -20.33 -16.76 -2.38
N GLY A 351 -19.32 -17.04 -3.19
CA GLY A 351 -19.16 -16.45 -4.51
C GLY A 351 -18.63 -15.01 -4.48
N THR A 352 -18.19 -14.53 -5.62
CA THR A 352 -17.49 -13.24 -5.75
C THR A 352 -18.36 -12.04 -5.41
N ARG A 353 -19.64 -12.03 -5.85
CA ARG A 353 -20.56 -10.89 -5.65
C ARG A 353 -20.90 -10.66 -4.18
N THR A 354 -21.31 -11.72 -3.49
CA THR A 354 -21.66 -11.66 -2.06
C THR A 354 -20.46 -11.28 -1.23
N SER A 355 -19.31 -11.87 -1.52
CA SER A 355 -18.06 -11.61 -0.81
C SER A 355 -17.56 -10.17 -1.00
N LEU A 356 -17.72 -9.64 -2.23
CA LEU A 356 -17.38 -8.26 -2.52
C LEU A 356 -18.28 -7.29 -1.75
N LEU A 357 -19.60 -7.59 -1.69
CA LEU A 357 -20.55 -6.80 -0.92
C LEU A 357 -20.23 -6.81 0.58
N VAL A 358 -19.98 -7.99 1.15
CA VAL A 358 -19.63 -8.15 2.57
C VAL A 358 -18.31 -7.45 2.90
N ALA A 359 -17.29 -7.62 2.08
CA ALA A 359 -16.00 -6.97 2.29
C ALA A 359 -16.10 -5.44 2.14
N ALA A 360 -16.86 -4.93 1.15
CA ALA A 360 -17.11 -3.52 0.96
C ALA A 360 -17.93 -2.91 2.12
N ALA A 361 -18.93 -3.63 2.63
CA ALA A 361 -19.64 -3.24 3.84
C ALA A 361 -18.73 -3.22 5.06
N GLY A 362 -17.80 -4.17 5.16
CA GLY A 362 -16.77 -4.19 6.21
C GLY A 362 -15.82 -2.99 6.17
N MET A 363 -15.53 -2.42 4.98
CA MET A 363 -14.73 -1.20 4.88
C MET A 363 -15.37 -0.02 5.63
N LEU A 364 -16.72 0.03 5.70
CA LEU A 364 -17.43 1.07 6.44
C LEU A 364 -17.21 1.02 7.95
N LEU A 365 -16.57 -0.04 8.47
CA LEU A 365 -16.13 -0.09 9.87
C LEU A 365 -15.09 1.01 10.17
N SER A 366 -14.23 1.35 9.21
CA SER A 366 -13.24 2.42 9.34
C SER A 366 -13.89 3.79 9.60
N PRO A 367 -14.77 4.33 8.74
CA PRO A 367 -15.46 5.58 9.00
C PRO A 367 -16.40 5.49 10.22
N ALA A 368 -16.98 4.33 10.53
CA ALA A 368 -17.81 4.15 11.73
C ALA A 368 -16.99 4.32 13.02
N LEU A 369 -15.80 3.72 13.08
CA LEU A 369 -14.86 3.90 14.21
C LEU A 369 -14.47 5.38 14.36
N MET A 370 -14.18 6.06 13.25
CA MET A 370 -13.85 7.50 13.26
C MET A 370 -15.05 8.35 13.73
N ALA A 371 -16.27 8.02 13.28
CA ALA A 371 -17.49 8.75 13.64
C ALA A 371 -17.83 8.63 15.13
N LEU A 372 -17.58 7.47 15.73
CA LEU A 372 -17.85 7.20 17.15
C LEU A 372 -16.76 7.73 18.09
N SER A 373 -15.68 8.29 17.55
CA SER A 373 -14.52 8.76 18.30
C SER A 373 -14.46 10.29 18.43
N PRO A 374 -13.56 10.81 19.28
CA PRO A 374 -13.31 12.24 19.36
C PRO A 374 -12.86 12.87 18.03
N LEU A 375 -12.35 12.09 17.09
CA LEU A 375 -11.94 12.56 15.77
C LEU A 375 -13.08 13.22 15.00
N ALA A 376 -14.31 12.73 15.13
CA ALA A 376 -15.50 13.31 14.48
C ALA A 376 -15.80 14.74 14.94
N ARG A 377 -15.35 15.12 16.15
CA ARG A 377 -15.59 16.43 16.77
C ARG A 377 -14.50 17.45 16.46
N LEU A 378 -13.47 17.08 15.69
CA LEU A 378 -12.41 18.01 15.30
C LEU A 378 -12.98 19.14 14.46
N GLY A 379 -12.78 20.37 14.93
CA GLY A 379 -13.25 21.59 14.31
C GLY A 379 -12.43 22.00 13.06
N ARG A 380 -12.50 23.28 12.71
CA ARG A 380 -11.78 23.86 11.57
C ARG A 380 -10.32 24.15 11.87
N THR A 381 -9.92 24.17 13.13
CA THR A 381 -8.55 24.33 13.60
C THR A 381 -8.14 23.07 14.35
N LEU A 382 -6.95 22.59 14.08
CA LEU A 382 -6.37 21.47 14.83
C LEU A 382 -5.86 21.96 16.20
N PRO A 383 -5.94 21.14 17.27
CA PRO A 383 -5.37 21.51 18.56
C PRO A 383 -3.86 21.76 18.40
N ALA A 384 -3.33 22.72 19.19
CA ALA A 384 -1.88 22.92 19.24
C ALA A 384 -1.19 21.65 19.77
N PRO A 385 0.05 21.35 19.32
CA PRO A 385 0.81 20.26 19.89
C PRO A 385 0.90 20.41 21.40
N PRO A 386 0.82 19.32 22.18
CA PRO A 386 1.02 19.41 23.62
C PRO A 386 2.42 19.99 23.86
N ASP A 387 2.48 21.10 24.62
CA ASP A 387 3.72 21.73 25.00
C ASP A 387 4.61 20.67 25.65
N THR A 388 5.76 20.39 25.03
CA THR A 388 6.79 19.56 25.66
C THR A 388 7.24 20.30 26.92
N PRO A 389 7.12 19.71 28.13
CA PRO A 389 7.73 20.33 29.28
C PRO A 389 9.23 20.46 29.00
N VAL A 390 9.70 21.70 28.92
CA VAL A 390 11.13 22.02 28.86
C VAL A 390 11.75 21.37 30.07
N PRO A 391 12.76 20.49 29.94
CA PRO A 391 13.47 20.00 31.11
C PRO A 391 14.03 21.23 31.85
N SER A 392 13.52 21.52 33.02
CA SER A 392 14.13 22.50 33.92
C SER A 392 15.57 22.08 34.12
N ALA A 393 16.48 22.98 33.77
CA ALA A 393 17.92 22.87 33.87
C ALA A 393 18.39 22.50 35.27
#